data_61f79704644041e9096ad37fbb6921c8
#
_entry.id   61f79704644041e9096ad37fbb6921c8
#
_cell.length_a   1.000
_cell.length_b   1.000
_cell.length_c   1.000
_cell.angle_alpha   90.00
_cell.angle_beta   90.00
_cell.angle_gamma   90.00
#
_symmetry.space_group_name_H-M   'P 1'
#
loop_
_entity.id
_entity.type
_entity.pdbx_description
1 polymer ?
#
loop_
_entity_poly.entity_id
_entity_poly.type
_entity_poly.pdbx_seq_one_letter_code
_entity_poly.pdbx_strand_id
1 'polypeptide(L)'
;MAGRRPAGMGTAGMGPWRFVLWFGTVSLLADFVYEGARSVTGPLLASLGASALVVGVVTGAGEAAALGLRLVSGPLADRTRRFWGLVIGGYALTVVSVPLLGATGTLWVACALVIAERVGKAVRSPAKDTLLSHATAATGRGRGFAVHEAMDQVGALVGPLLVAGMLALTGGDYGPALGMLALPGVAVLGLLLWLRSRVPDPEAYERDATAAAEADSGPEHAAGDGRLPRAFWTYAAFTAATTTGLATFGVLSYHLVERQLLSAAWVPVLYAAAMAVDAVAALATGWLYDRHGPRVLIALPVLTTGVVALAFTDTVGVAVAGSLLWGAAMGIQESTLRATVADLVPSGRRATAYGLFAGVVGAASLAGGALVGGLYGSSIPALITVVVAIQLLALVLLAAVRHDPGR
;
A
#
# COMPACT_ATOMS: atom_id res chain seq x y z
N MET A 1 -55.27 3.30 8.34
CA MET A 1 -54.18 2.30 8.43
C MET A 1 -53.01 2.78 7.55
N ALA A 2 -52.05 3.51 8.13
CA ALA A 2 -50.85 3.94 7.43
C ALA A 2 -49.82 2.82 7.54
N GLY A 3 -49.49 2.21 6.40
CA GLY A 3 -48.49 1.13 6.33
C GLY A 3 -47.11 1.64 6.79
N ARG A 4 -46.58 1.08 7.85
CA ARG A 4 -45.19 1.24 8.28
C ARG A 4 -44.31 0.75 7.14
N ARG A 5 -43.59 1.67 6.49
CA ARG A 5 -42.43 1.30 5.65
C ARG A 5 -41.43 0.56 6.51
N PRO A 6 -40.83 -0.55 6.05
CA PRO A 6 -39.82 -1.25 6.81
C PRO A 6 -38.61 -0.31 7.02
N ALA A 7 -38.21 -0.14 8.28
CA ALA A 7 -37.01 0.55 8.67
C ALA A 7 -35.79 -0.17 8.02
N GLY A 8 -35.16 0.44 6.99
CA GLY A 8 -34.01 -0.15 6.34
C GLY A 8 -33.76 0.27 4.89
N MET A 9 -34.64 1.01 4.25
CA MET A 9 -34.37 1.63 2.96
C MET A 9 -34.18 3.14 3.14
N GLY A 10 -32.95 3.55 3.50
CA GLY A 10 -32.54 4.94 3.39
C GLY A 10 -32.62 5.41 1.94
N THR A 11 -32.43 6.70 1.70
CA THR A 11 -32.44 7.38 0.39
C THR A 11 -31.44 6.78 -0.61
N ALA A 12 -30.47 5.97 -0.16
CA ALA A 12 -29.56 5.19 -1.00
C ALA A 12 -30.25 3.91 -1.50
N GLY A 13 -30.21 3.65 -2.79
CA GLY A 13 -30.84 2.50 -3.46
C GLY A 13 -30.29 1.11 -3.06
N MET A 14 -29.34 1.05 -2.09
CA MET A 14 -28.69 -0.16 -1.58
C MET A 14 -28.41 0.02 -0.09
N GLY A 15 -28.52 -1.06 0.71
CA GLY A 15 -28.16 -1.03 2.14
C GLY A 15 -26.64 -0.90 2.36
N PRO A 16 -26.19 -0.25 3.47
CA PRO A 16 -24.79 0.07 3.69
C PRO A 16 -23.86 -1.16 3.74
N TRP A 17 -24.26 -2.27 4.36
CA TRP A 17 -23.48 -3.52 4.33
C TRP A 17 -23.31 -4.10 2.93
N ARG A 18 -24.35 -4.04 2.11
CA ARG A 18 -24.26 -4.49 0.71
C ARG A 18 -23.31 -3.61 -0.10
N PHE A 19 -23.30 -2.30 0.18
CA PHE A 19 -22.34 -1.40 -0.44
C PHE A 19 -20.91 -1.75 -0.03
N VAL A 20 -20.62 -1.93 1.28
CA VAL A 20 -19.30 -2.32 1.79
C VAL A 20 -18.80 -3.61 1.13
N LEU A 21 -19.66 -4.63 1.01
CA LEU A 21 -19.29 -5.91 0.39
C LEU A 21 -19.00 -5.77 -1.11
N TRP A 22 -19.84 -5.06 -1.86
CA TRP A 22 -19.59 -4.86 -3.29
C TRP A 22 -18.39 -3.96 -3.55
N PHE A 23 -18.19 -2.95 -2.71
CA PHE A 23 -17.02 -2.08 -2.81
C PHE A 23 -15.74 -2.82 -2.40
N GLY A 24 -15.82 -3.73 -1.43
CA GLY A 24 -14.76 -4.68 -1.12
C GLY A 24 -14.46 -5.64 -2.27
N THR A 25 -15.49 -6.12 -3.00
CA THR A 25 -15.29 -6.94 -4.22
C THR A 25 -14.55 -6.15 -5.31
N VAL A 26 -14.85 -4.86 -5.46
CA VAL A 26 -14.08 -3.99 -6.38
C VAL A 26 -12.61 -3.94 -5.96
N SER A 27 -12.31 -3.74 -4.68
CA SER A 27 -10.95 -3.69 -4.16
C SER A 27 -10.23 -5.04 -4.33
N LEU A 28 -10.90 -6.14 -3.99
CA LEU A 28 -10.36 -7.50 -4.17
C LEU A 28 -9.94 -7.75 -5.63
N LEU A 29 -10.81 -7.46 -6.60
CA LEU A 29 -10.49 -7.63 -8.02
C LEU A 29 -9.43 -6.65 -8.52
N ALA A 30 -9.42 -5.44 -7.97
CA ALA A 30 -8.40 -4.45 -8.30
C ALA A 30 -7.01 -4.85 -7.78
N ASP A 31 -6.96 -5.50 -6.60
CA ASP A 31 -5.72 -5.99 -6.03
C ASP A 31 -5.21 -7.24 -6.77
N PHE A 32 -6.08 -8.04 -7.39
CA PHE A 32 -5.64 -9.04 -8.37
C PHE A 32 -4.81 -8.40 -9.47
N VAL A 33 -5.28 -7.28 -10.02
CA VAL A 33 -4.59 -6.57 -11.10
C VAL A 33 -3.30 -5.94 -10.61
N TYR A 34 -3.38 -5.19 -9.53
CA TYR A 34 -2.31 -4.38 -9.01
C TYR A 34 -1.18 -5.22 -8.40
N GLU A 35 -1.50 -6.13 -7.46
CA GLU A 35 -0.49 -6.95 -6.78
C GLU A 35 0.03 -8.07 -7.69
N GLY A 36 -0.82 -8.55 -8.62
CA GLY A 36 -0.38 -9.44 -9.68
C GLY A 36 0.72 -8.82 -10.54
N ALA A 37 0.53 -7.59 -11.01
CA ALA A 37 1.54 -6.86 -11.79
C ALA A 37 2.79 -6.53 -10.95
N ARG A 38 2.60 -6.10 -9.70
CA ARG A 38 3.68 -5.75 -8.77
C ARG A 38 4.63 -6.92 -8.53
N SER A 39 4.10 -8.14 -8.43
CA SER A 39 4.86 -9.35 -8.17
C SER A 39 5.92 -9.66 -9.24
N VAL A 40 5.71 -9.19 -10.48
CA VAL A 40 6.60 -9.45 -11.63
C VAL A 40 7.28 -8.20 -12.18
N THR A 41 7.05 -7.04 -11.61
CA THR A 41 7.61 -5.76 -12.14
C THR A 41 9.13 -5.80 -12.25
N GLY A 42 9.85 -6.31 -11.24
CA GLY A 42 11.31 -6.42 -11.27
C GLY A 42 11.81 -7.34 -12.39
N PRO A 43 11.37 -8.61 -12.44
CA PRO A 43 11.72 -9.55 -13.50
C PRO A 43 11.33 -9.07 -14.91
N LEU A 44 10.17 -8.45 -15.08
CA LEU A 44 9.74 -7.89 -16.36
C LEU A 44 10.68 -6.77 -16.81
N LEU A 45 11.00 -5.82 -15.96
CA LEU A 45 11.93 -4.75 -16.31
C LEU A 45 13.33 -5.30 -16.61
N ALA A 46 13.78 -6.34 -15.87
CA ALA A 46 15.03 -7.04 -16.15
C ALA A 46 15.03 -7.66 -17.55
N SER A 47 13.94 -8.34 -17.95
CA SER A 47 13.81 -8.96 -19.28
C SER A 47 13.84 -7.92 -20.42
N LEU A 48 13.47 -6.67 -20.12
CA LEU A 48 13.55 -5.53 -21.05
C LEU A 48 14.92 -4.81 -21.00
N GLY A 49 15.91 -5.34 -20.28
CA GLY A 49 17.27 -4.81 -20.18
C GLY A 49 17.47 -3.73 -19.10
N ALA A 50 16.55 -3.63 -18.11
CA ALA A 50 16.75 -2.73 -16.99
C ALA A 50 17.93 -3.19 -16.11
N SER A 51 18.73 -2.24 -15.64
CA SER A 51 19.65 -2.48 -14.52
C SER A 51 18.91 -2.44 -13.19
N ALA A 52 19.52 -3.00 -12.13
CA ALA A 52 18.97 -2.94 -10.77
C ALA A 52 18.70 -1.49 -10.31
N LEU A 53 19.53 -0.53 -10.74
CA LEU A 53 19.29 0.89 -10.48
C LEU A 53 17.99 1.38 -11.12
N VAL A 54 17.74 1.04 -12.38
CA VAL A 54 16.50 1.42 -13.08
C VAL A 54 15.29 0.81 -12.38
N VAL A 55 15.36 -0.48 -12.05
CA VAL A 55 14.28 -1.17 -11.30
C VAL A 55 14.04 -0.49 -9.95
N GLY A 56 15.10 -0.22 -9.19
CA GLY A 56 14.99 0.43 -7.87
C GLY A 56 14.42 1.84 -7.96
N VAL A 57 14.89 2.66 -8.91
CA VAL A 57 14.37 4.02 -9.12
C VAL A 57 12.91 4.00 -9.55
N VAL A 58 12.53 3.14 -10.50
CA VAL A 58 11.15 3.09 -11.02
C VAL A 58 10.19 2.61 -9.95
N THR A 59 10.53 1.55 -9.21
CA THR A 59 9.67 1.03 -8.13
C THR A 59 9.61 2.00 -6.95
N GLY A 60 10.73 2.61 -6.57
CA GLY A 60 10.77 3.65 -5.54
C GLY A 60 10.03 4.92 -5.93
N ALA A 61 10.16 5.38 -7.18
CA ALA A 61 9.41 6.52 -7.71
C ALA A 61 7.91 6.22 -7.77
N GLY A 62 7.54 4.98 -8.07
CA GLY A 62 6.17 4.51 -8.00
C GLY A 62 5.58 4.67 -6.59
N GLU A 63 6.29 4.21 -5.56
CA GLU A 63 5.85 4.39 -4.17
C GLU A 63 5.81 5.88 -3.76
N ALA A 64 6.81 6.66 -4.19
CA ALA A 64 6.80 8.11 -3.97
C ALA A 64 5.59 8.79 -4.62
N ALA A 65 5.24 8.41 -5.85
CA ALA A 65 4.05 8.90 -6.53
C ALA A 65 2.77 8.46 -5.81
N ALA A 66 2.66 7.16 -5.43
CA ALA A 66 1.49 6.61 -4.76
C ALA A 66 1.21 7.30 -3.42
N LEU A 67 2.23 7.70 -2.68
CA LEU A 67 2.10 8.34 -1.37
C LEU A 67 2.09 9.87 -1.47
N GLY A 68 3.05 10.45 -2.23
CA GLY A 68 3.22 11.91 -2.33
C GLY A 68 2.06 12.59 -3.04
N LEU A 69 1.53 12.02 -4.11
CA LEU A 69 0.40 12.62 -4.84
C LEU A 69 -0.91 12.61 -4.04
N ARG A 70 -1.01 11.84 -2.94
CA ARG A 70 -2.17 11.94 -2.03
C ARG A 70 -2.28 13.30 -1.37
N LEU A 71 -1.16 14.03 -1.21
CA LEU A 71 -1.16 15.42 -0.73
C LEU A 71 -1.93 16.36 -1.67
N VAL A 72 -2.04 16.02 -2.94
CA VAL A 72 -2.77 16.78 -3.95
C VAL A 72 -4.15 16.19 -4.21
N SER A 73 -4.24 14.87 -4.37
CA SER A 73 -5.49 14.17 -4.72
C SER A 73 -6.51 14.20 -3.58
N GLY A 74 -6.07 14.20 -2.31
CA GLY A 74 -6.96 14.34 -1.16
C GLY A 74 -7.69 15.69 -1.15
N PRO A 75 -6.99 16.82 -1.05
CA PRO A 75 -7.62 18.15 -1.14
C PRO A 75 -8.42 18.38 -2.43
N LEU A 76 -8.00 17.78 -3.55
CA LEU A 76 -8.75 17.83 -4.80
C LEU A 76 -10.08 17.09 -4.69
N ALA A 77 -10.08 15.92 -4.07
CA ALA A 77 -11.30 15.14 -3.84
C ALA A 77 -12.27 15.91 -2.94
N ASP A 78 -11.78 16.50 -1.84
CA ASP A 78 -12.59 17.27 -0.90
C ASP A 78 -13.19 18.54 -1.52
N ARG A 79 -12.39 19.27 -2.32
CA ARG A 79 -12.85 20.51 -3.00
C ARG A 79 -13.85 20.25 -4.11
N THR A 80 -13.62 19.20 -4.90
CA THR A 80 -14.45 18.90 -6.06
C THR A 80 -15.66 18.05 -5.74
N ARG A 81 -15.63 17.30 -4.63
CA ARG A 81 -16.62 16.29 -4.24
C ARG A 81 -16.93 15.27 -5.35
N ARG A 82 -16.03 15.14 -6.34
CA ARG A 82 -16.16 14.20 -7.45
C ARG A 82 -15.56 12.83 -7.12
N PHE A 83 -15.89 12.28 -5.94
CA PHE A 83 -15.30 11.03 -5.44
C PHE A 83 -15.40 9.88 -6.45
N TRP A 84 -16.59 9.64 -7.01
CA TRP A 84 -16.78 8.59 -8.01
C TRP A 84 -15.90 8.78 -9.26
N GLY A 85 -15.77 10.02 -9.73
CA GLY A 85 -14.94 10.33 -10.89
C GLY A 85 -13.47 10.03 -10.66
N LEU A 86 -12.94 10.39 -9.47
CA LEU A 86 -11.55 10.13 -9.09
C LEU A 86 -11.29 8.63 -8.88
N VAL A 87 -12.24 7.92 -8.26
CA VAL A 87 -12.14 6.47 -8.06
C VAL A 87 -12.13 5.75 -9.41
N ILE A 88 -13.12 6.01 -10.27
CA ILE A 88 -13.21 5.36 -11.59
C ILE A 88 -12.01 5.71 -12.47
N GLY A 89 -11.59 6.98 -12.51
CA GLY A 89 -10.43 7.42 -13.28
C GLY A 89 -9.12 6.79 -12.81
N GLY A 90 -8.91 6.71 -11.49
CA GLY A 90 -7.73 6.06 -10.91
C GLY A 90 -7.68 4.55 -11.18
N TYR A 91 -8.81 3.86 -11.07
CA TYR A 91 -8.88 2.43 -11.43
C TYR A 91 -8.75 2.22 -12.95
N ALA A 92 -9.33 3.08 -13.78
CA ALA A 92 -9.17 2.99 -15.23
C ALA A 92 -7.70 3.10 -15.65
N LEU A 93 -6.94 4.00 -15.01
CA LEU A 93 -5.51 4.12 -15.26
C LEU A 93 -4.76 2.82 -14.91
N THR A 94 -5.04 2.20 -13.76
CA THR A 94 -4.47 0.89 -13.38
C THR A 94 -4.85 -0.21 -14.38
N VAL A 95 -6.15 -0.32 -14.73
CA VAL A 95 -6.70 -1.35 -15.62
C VAL A 95 -6.12 -1.26 -17.03
N VAL A 96 -5.81 -0.05 -17.50
CA VAL A 96 -5.18 0.15 -18.81
C VAL A 96 -3.67 -0.08 -18.75
N SER A 97 -3.01 0.45 -17.71
CA SER A 97 -1.54 0.38 -17.61
C SER A 97 -1.02 -1.04 -17.48
N VAL A 98 -1.70 -1.91 -16.70
CA VAL A 98 -1.20 -3.26 -16.39
C VAL A 98 -1.19 -4.18 -17.61
N PRO A 99 -2.25 -4.33 -18.41
CA PRO A 99 -2.19 -5.15 -19.63
C PRO A 99 -1.21 -4.58 -20.67
N LEU A 100 -1.15 -3.25 -20.81
CA LEU A 100 -0.18 -2.61 -21.71
C LEU A 100 1.26 -2.83 -21.27
N LEU A 101 1.51 -2.94 -19.96
CA LEU A 101 2.82 -3.30 -19.42
C LEU A 101 3.26 -4.68 -19.90
N GLY A 102 2.36 -5.65 -19.99
CA GLY A 102 2.65 -6.97 -20.57
C GLY A 102 2.84 -6.96 -22.08
N ALA A 103 2.22 -6.02 -22.78
CA ALA A 103 2.26 -5.92 -24.24
C ALA A 103 3.46 -5.12 -24.78
N THR A 104 4.17 -4.35 -23.94
CA THR A 104 5.28 -3.52 -24.40
C THR A 104 6.60 -4.28 -24.44
N GLY A 105 7.35 -4.10 -25.54
CA GLY A 105 8.75 -4.54 -25.65
C GLY A 105 9.77 -3.44 -25.35
N THR A 106 9.34 -2.25 -24.90
CA THR A 106 10.20 -1.09 -24.73
C THR A 106 10.36 -0.74 -23.26
N LEU A 107 11.60 -0.77 -22.73
CA LEU A 107 11.90 -0.51 -21.31
C LEU A 107 11.30 0.79 -20.79
N TRP A 108 11.46 1.91 -21.50
CA TRP A 108 11.00 3.22 -21.00
C TRP A 108 9.48 3.35 -21.01
N VAL A 109 8.80 2.65 -21.94
CA VAL A 109 7.34 2.56 -21.94
C VAL A 109 6.88 1.73 -20.74
N ALA A 110 7.54 0.61 -20.45
CA ALA A 110 7.26 -0.20 -19.26
C ALA A 110 7.45 0.61 -17.97
N CYS A 111 8.55 1.36 -17.85
CA CYS A 111 8.78 2.25 -16.71
C CYS A 111 7.67 3.29 -16.55
N ALA A 112 7.25 3.93 -17.63
CA ALA A 112 6.16 4.91 -17.62
C ALA A 112 4.82 4.28 -17.20
N LEU A 113 4.52 3.05 -17.66
CA LEU A 113 3.30 2.33 -17.30
C LEU A 113 3.30 1.90 -15.82
N VAL A 114 4.45 1.49 -15.27
CA VAL A 114 4.59 1.23 -13.83
C VAL A 114 4.28 2.49 -13.01
N ILE A 115 4.84 3.64 -13.41
CA ILE A 115 4.54 4.92 -12.73
C ILE A 115 3.07 5.32 -12.91
N ALA A 116 2.51 5.15 -14.11
CA ALA A 116 1.10 5.49 -14.39
C ALA A 116 0.14 4.68 -13.51
N GLU A 117 0.41 3.39 -13.32
CA GLU A 117 -0.35 2.55 -12.39
C GLU A 117 -0.31 3.13 -10.96
N ARG A 118 0.85 3.55 -10.45
CA ARG A 118 1.02 4.16 -9.13
C ARG A 118 0.32 5.52 -8.99
N VAL A 119 0.34 6.32 -10.04
CA VAL A 119 -0.45 7.56 -10.13
C VAL A 119 -1.94 7.24 -10.03
N GLY A 120 -2.41 6.20 -10.72
CA GLY A 120 -3.79 5.71 -10.60
C GLY A 120 -4.16 5.38 -9.15
N LYS A 121 -3.27 4.68 -8.42
CA LYS A 121 -3.44 4.39 -6.98
C LYS A 121 -3.52 5.66 -6.14
N ALA A 122 -2.64 6.63 -6.40
CA ALA A 122 -2.63 7.91 -5.67
C ALA A 122 -3.93 8.72 -5.86
N VAL A 123 -4.46 8.73 -7.09
CA VAL A 123 -5.68 9.48 -7.42
C VAL A 123 -6.92 8.85 -6.77
N ARG A 124 -7.03 7.50 -6.82
CA ARG A 124 -8.23 6.82 -6.32
C ARG A 124 -8.29 6.69 -4.80
N SER A 125 -7.12 6.55 -4.11
CA SER A 125 -7.11 6.14 -2.70
C SER A 125 -7.85 7.08 -1.76
N PRO A 126 -7.63 8.42 -1.73
CA PRO A 126 -8.36 9.29 -0.82
C PRO A 126 -9.87 9.27 -1.09
N ALA A 127 -10.27 9.29 -2.36
CA ALA A 127 -11.68 9.26 -2.74
C ALA A 127 -12.35 7.90 -2.41
N LYS A 128 -11.60 6.77 -2.59
CA LYS A 128 -12.04 5.43 -2.19
C LYS A 128 -12.30 5.35 -0.68
N ASP A 129 -11.34 5.83 0.11
CA ASP A 129 -11.42 5.80 1.57
C ASP A 129 -12.59 6.67 2.07
N THR A 130 -12.86 7.81 1.41
CA THR A 130 -14.00 8.68 1.74
C THR A 130 -15.33 7.98 1.44
N LEU A 131 -15.51 7.39 0.25
CA LEU A 131 -16.74 6.66 -0.10
C LEU A 131 -17.00 5.50 0.88
N LEU A 132 -15.96 4.78 1.27
CA LEU A 132 -16.04 3.70 2.24
C LEU A 132 -16.39 4.22 3.64
N SER A 133 -15.81 5.35 4.07
CA SER A 133 -16.07 5.93 5.38
C SER A 133 -17.52 6.33 5.58
N HIS A 134 -18.18 6.88 4.56
CA HIS A 134 -19.61 7.21 4.61
C HIS A 134 -20.48 5.96 4.83
N ALA A 135 -20.21 4.85 4.12
CA ALA A 135 -20.96 3.62 4.27
C ALA A 135 -20.69 2.94 5.63
N THR A 136 -19.44 3.01 6.10
CA THR A 136 -19.03 2.39 7.37
C THR A 136 -19.53 3.16 8.60
N ALA A 137 -19.91 4.41 8.48
CA ALA A 137 -20.61 5.15 9.55
C ALA A 137 -21.90 4.43 9.99
N ALA A 138 -22.63 3.82 9.04
CA ALA A 138 -23.89 3.10 9.32
C ALA A 138 -23.69 1.62 9.70
N THR A 139 -22.51 1.00 9.42
CA THR A 139 -22.25 -0.43 9.71
C THR A 139 -21.33 -0.65 10.91
N GLY A 140 -20.77 0.42 11.44
CA GLY A 140 -19.66 0.40 12.39
C GLY A 140 -18.32 0.47 11.66
N ARG A 141 -17.62 1.60 11.82
CA ARG A 141 -16.38 1.91 11.08
C ARG A 141 -15.36 0.79 11.17
N GLY A 142 -15.06 0.28 12.37
CA GLY A 142 -14.06 -0.79 12.55
C GLY A 142 -14.39 -2.07 11.78
N ARG A 143 -15.65 -2.53 11.84
CA ARG A 143 -16.08 -3.76 11.15
C ARG A 143 -16.09 -3.60 9.63
N GLY A 144 -16.59 -2.47 9.13
CA GLY A 144 -16.70 -2.23 7.70
C GLY A 144 -15.31 -2.14 7.05
N PHE A 145 -14.37 -1.41 7.66
CA PHE A 145 -12.98 -1.36 7.19
C PHE A 145 -12.28 -2.72 7.31
N ALA A 146 -12.49 -3.47 8.39
CA ALA A 146 -11.88 -4.80 8.55
C ALA A 146 -12.33 -5.80 7.48
N VAL A 147 -13.61 -5.79 7.11
CA VAL A 147 -14.12 -6.64 6.01
C VAL A 147 -13.51 -6.22 4.68
N HIS A 148 -13.43 -4.92 4.42
CA HIS A 148 -12.82 -4.39 3.20
C HIS A 148 -11.34 -4.78 3.11
N GLU A 149 -10.57 -4.60 4.17
CA GLU A 149 -9.15 -4.96 4.25
C GLU A 149 -8.92 -6.47 4.06
N ALA A 150 -9.77 -7.30 4.67
CA ALA A 150 -9.69 -8.74 4.46
C ALA A 150 -9.91 -9.13 2.99
N MET A 151 -10.78 -8.43 2.26
CA MET A 151 -10.99 -8.65 0.83
C MET A 151 -9.80 -8.17 0.00
N ASP A 152 -9.19 -7.03 0.35
CA ASP A 152 -7.96 -6.54 -0.27
C ASP A 152 -6.82 -7.57 -0.11
N GLN A 153 -6.64 -8.14 1.09
CA GLN A 153 -5.62 -9.17 1.35
C GLN A 153 -5.84 -10.45 0.52
N VAL A 154 -7.09 -10.87 0.33
CA VAL A 154 -7.40 -11.99 -0.57
C VAL A 154 -6.96 -11.65 -2.00
N GLY A 155 -7.23 -10.44 -2.47
CA GLY A 155 -6.81 -9.97 -3.78
C GLY A 155 -5.28 -9.98 -3.94
N ALA A 156 -4.58 -9.44 -2.94
CA ALA A 156 -3.13 -9.36 -2.89
C ALA A 156 -2.45 -10.75 -2.89
N LEU A 157 -3.12 -11.76 -2.38
CA LEU A 157 -2.61 -13.14 -2.37
C LEU A 157 -2.90 -13.86 -3.68
N VAL A 158 -4.13 -13.79 -4.17
CA VAL A 158 -4.59 -14.57 -5.33
C VAL A 158 -4.07 -13.99 -6.64
N GLY A 159 -3.98 -12.67 -6.78
CA GLY A 159 -3.48 -12.01 -7.98
C GLY A 159 -2.11 -12.51 -8.44
N PRO A 160 -1.08 -12.47 -7.58
CA PRO A 160 0.24 -13.03 -7.89
C PRO A 160 0.21 -14.52 -8.23
N LEU A 161 -0.61 -15.33 -7.55
CA LEU A 161 -0.73 -16.76 -7.84
C LEU A 161 -1.33 -17.02 -9.22
N LEU A 162 -2.29 -16.22 -9.67
CA LEU A 162 -2.81 -16.29 -11.04
C LEU A 162 -1.73 -15.94 -12.06
N VAL A 163 -0.96 -14.89 -11.82
CA VAL A 163 0.18 -14.51 -12.67
C VAL A 163 1.23 -15.63 -12.72
N ALA A 164 1.55 -16.25 -11.56
CA ALA A 164 2.46 -17.40 -11.50
C ALA A 164 1.97 -18.56 -12.37
N GLY A 165 0.68 -18.91 -12.24
CA GLY A 165 0.06 -19.97 -13.04
C GLY A 165 0.15 -19.70 -14.55
N MET A 166 -0.14 -18.45 -14.96
CA MET A 166 -0.06 -18.09 -16.37
C MET A 166 1.39 -18.11 -16.89
N LEU A 167 2.36 -17.60 -16.13
CA LEU A 167 3.78 -17.67 -16.48
C LEU A 167 4.25 -19.13 -16.63
N ALA A 168 3.79 -20.02 -15.75
CA ALA A 168 4.12 -21.44 -15.85
C ALA A 168 3.52 -22.08 -17.11
N LEU A 169 2.29 -21.72 -17.50
CA LEU A 169 1.62 -22.23 -18.69
C LEU A 169 2.19 -21.67 -19.99
N THR A 170 2.71 -20.45 -19.98
CA THR A 170 3.22 -19.75 -21.18
C THR A 170 4.74 -19.82 -21.32
N GLY A 171 5.43 -20.58 -20.47
CA GLY A 171 6.89 -20.66 -20.50
C GLY A 171 7.60 -19.39 -20.11
N GLY A 172 6.98 -18.56 -19.27
CA GLY A 172 7.56 -17.31 -18.75
C GLY A 172 7.20 -16.04 -19.54
N ASP A 173 6.21 -16.10 -20.44
CA ASP A 173 5.76 -14.93 -21.20
C ASP A 173 4.90 -13.99 -20.34
N TYR A 174 5.38 -12.76 -20.15
CA TYR A 174 4.67 -11.72 -19.38
C TYR A 174 3.45 -11.14 -20.12
N GLY A 175 3.41 -11.23 -21.45
CA GLY A 175 2.31 -10.70 -22.26
C GLY A 175 0.97 -11.31 -21.87
N PRO A 176 0.78 -12.64 -22.01
CA PRO A 176 -0.43 -13.31 -21.56
C PRO A 176 -0.65 -13.20 -20.06
N ALA A 177 0.43 -13.24 -19.25
CA ALA A 177 0.35 -13.21 -17.79
C ALA A 177 -0.24 -11.90 -17.26
N LEU A 178 0.16 -10.77 -17.80
CA LEU A 178 -0.40 -9.45 -17.44
C LEU A 178 -1.67 -9.14 -18.26
N GLY A 179 -1.77 -9.63 -19.50
CA GLY A 179 -2.94 -9.45 -20.35
C GLY A 179 -4.20 -10.06 -19.74
N MET A 180 -4.12 -11.23 -19.08
CA MET A 180 -5.27 -11.85 -18.41
C MET A 180 -5.86 -10.98 -17.29
N LEU A 181 -5.05 -10.11 -16.69
CA LEU A 181 -5.50 -9.19 -15.63
C LEU A 181 -6.46 -8.09 -16.16
N ALA A 182 -6.58 -7.95 -17.49
CA ALA A 182 -7.61 -7.12 -18.10
C ALA A 182 -9.03 -7.60 -17.73
N LEU A 183 -9.24 -8.91 -17.56
CA LEU A 183 -10.57 -9.45 -17.23
C LEU A 183 -11.07 -8.96 -15.86
N PRO A 184 -10.37 -9.19 -14.74
CA PRO A 184 -10.76 -8.61 -13.46
C PRO A 184 -10.73 -7.08 -13.51
N GLY A 185 -9.84 -6.45 -14.28
CA GLY A 185 -9.80 -5.00 -14.45
C GLY A 185 -11.06 -4.42 -15.08
N VAL A 186 -11.57 -5.01 -16.16
CA VAL A 186 -12.85 -4.60 -16.78
C VAL A 186 -14.01 -4.85 -15.82
N ALA A 187 -14.00 -5.97 -15.08
CA ALA A 187 -15.01 -6.24 -14.05
C ALA A 187 -15.01 -5.16 -12.95
N VAL A 188 -13.83 -4.67 -12.50
CA VAL A 188 -13.71 -3.55 -11.56
C VAL A 188 -14.42 -2.30 -12.10
N LEU A 189 -14.17 -1.91 -13.34
CA LEU A 189 -14.80 -0.73 -13.93
C LEU A 189 -16.30 -0.91 -14.09
N GLY A 190 -16.74 -2.08 -14.53
CA GLY A 190 -18.17 -2.42 -14.63
C GLY A 190 -18.88 -2.36 -13.28
N LEU A 191 -18.28 -2.93 -12.23
CA LEU A 191 -18.81 -2.90 -10.86
C LEU A 191 -18.85 -1.47 -10.29
N LEU A 192 -17.83 -0.66 -10.55
CA LEU A 192 -17.80 0.74 -10.10
C LEU A 192 -18.89 1.58 -10.77
N LEU A 193 -19.09 1.42 -12.07
CA LEU A 193 -20.17 2.09 -12.80
C LEU A 193 -21.54 1.65 -12.30
N TRP A 194 -21.71 0.34 -12.05
CA TRP A 194 -22.94 -0.21 -11.47
C TRP A 194 -23.18 0.32 -10.05
N LEU A 195 -22.16 0.31 -9.16
CA LEU A 195 -22.27 0.85 -7.80
C LEU A 195 -22.61 2.34 -7.82
N ARG A 196 -21.97 3.13 -8.68
CA ARG A 196 -22.29 4.55 -8.86
C ARG A 196 -23.74 4.75 -9.28
N SER A 197 -24.28 3.89 -10.14
CA SER A 197 -25.69 3.98 -10.56
C SER A 197 -26.68 3.64 -9.45
N ARG A 198 -26.28 2.74 -8.51
CA ARG A 198 -27.13 2.32 -7.38
C ARG A 198 -27.01 3.26 -6.18
N VAL A 199 -25.83 3.83 -5.97
CA VAL A 199 -25.50 4.71 -4.85
C VAL A 199 -24.76 5.94 -5.38
N PRO A 200 -25.45 6.86 -6.05
CA PRO A 200 -24.81 8.06 -6.59
C PRO A 200 -24.30 8.99 -5.49
N ASP A 201 -24.95 9.01 -4.33
CA ASP A 201 -24.61 9.82 -3.16
C ASP A 201 -24.41 8.94 -1.90
N PRO A 202 -23.19 8.43 -1.66
CA PRO A 202 -22.89 7.64 -0.45
C PRO A 202 -22.91 8.46 0.86
N GLU A 203 -22.80 9.79 0.80
CA GLU A 203 -22.94 10.66 1.98
C GLU A 203 -24.30 10.49 2.66
N ALA A 204 -25.32 10.01 1.92
CA ALA A 204 -26.63 9.70 2.47
C ALA A 204 -26.57 8.69 3.63
N TYR A 205 -25.67 7.72 3.58
CA TYR A 205 -25.49 6.74 4.67
C TYR A 205 -25.05 7.40 5.97
N GLU A 206 -24.11 8.36 5.88
CA GLU A 206 -23.60 9.07 7.05
C GLU A 206 -24.65 10.05 7.59
N ARG A 207 -25.34 10.79 6.72
CA ARG A 207 -26.46 11.67 7.12
C ARG A 207 -27.56 10.92 7.84
N ASP A 208 -27.95 9.75 7.33
CA ASP A 208 -28.98 8.91 7.95
C ASP A 208 -28.50 8.35 9.31
N ALA A 209 -27.20 8.00 9.44
CA ALA A 209 -26.60 7.52 10.69
C ALA A 209 -26.44 8.65 11.72
N THR A 210 -26.06 9.85 11.29
CA THR A 210 -25.88 11.02 12.16
C THR A 210 -27.24 11.52 12.68
N ALA A 211 -28.26 11.59 11.83
CA ALA A 211 -29.62 11.91 12.25
C ALA A 211 -30.19 10.95 13.31
N ALA A 212 -29.73 9.69 13.30
CA ALA A 212 -30.06 8.71 14.34
C ALA A 212 -29.25 8.89 15.63
N ALA A 213 -28.04 9.47 15.56
CA ALA A 213 -27.10 9.63 16.68
C ALA A 213 -27.18 11.00 17.37
N GLU A 214 -27.62 12.05 16.70
CA GLU A 214 -27.75 13.42 17.26
C GLU A 214 -28.77 13.51 18.41
N ALA A 215 -29.50 12.44 18.67
CA ALA A 215 -30.32 12.32 19.89
C ALA A 215 -29.47 12.14 21.17
N ASP A 216 -28.13 11.96 21.11
CA ASP A 216 -27.34 11.46 22.26
C ASP A 216 -25.95 12.11 22.47
N SER A 217 -25.51 13.20 21.81
CA SER A 217 -24.11 13.67 21.96
C SER A 217 -23.90 15.19 21.96
N GLY A 218 -23.13 15.67 22.93
CA GLY A 218 -22.61 17.04 23.06
C GLY A 218 -21.27 17.27 22.36
N PRO A 219 -20.80 18.52 22.21
CA PRO A 219 -19.71 18.88 21.29
C PRO A 219 -18.32 18.68 21.89
N GLU A 220 -17.42 18.12 21.07
CA GLU A 220 -16.00 17.98 21.37
C GLU A 220 -15.15 18.77 20.36
N HIS A 221 -14.33 19.75 20.83
CA HIS A 221 -13.13 20.19 20.07
C HIS A 221 -12.21 21.09 20.87
N ALA A 222 -10.96 20.70 21.03
CA ALA A 222 -9.86 21.57 21.42
C ALA A 222 -8.95 21.85 20.21
N ALA A 223 -8.85 23.11 19.80
CA ALA A 223 -7.89 23.55 18.80
C ALA A 223 -6.50 23.64 19.45
N GLY A 224 -5.56 22.82 19.03
CA GLY A 224 -4.17 22.87 19.48
C GLY A 224 -3.32 23.87 18.69
N ASP A 225 -2.27 24.36 19.33
CA ASP A 225 -1.28 25.32 18.84
C ASP A 225 -0.63 24.86 17.51
N GLY A 226 -0.36 25.83 16.62
CA GLY A 226 -0.15 25.63 15.19
C GLY A 226 1.09 24.85 14.71
N ARG A 227 1.90 24.21 15.56
CA ARG A 227 3.13 23.49 15.17
C ARG A 227 3.08 22.01 15.50
N LEU A 228 3.64 21.16 14.62
CA LEU A 228 3.83 19.74 14.91
C LEU A 228 4.94 19.56 15.95
N PRO A 229 4.79 18.62 16.91
CA PRO A 229 5.77 18.35 17.95
C PRO A 229 7.14 17.96 17.40
N ARG A 230 8.21 18.26 18.11
CA ARG A 230 9.57 17.82 17.73
C ARG A 230 9.66 16.29 17.63
N ALA A 231 9.01 15.58 18.54
CA ALA A 231 8.92 14.13 18.52
C ALA A 231 8.37 13.57 17.19
N PHE A 232 7.41 14.26 16.55
CA PHE A 232 6.91 13.88 15.22
C PHE A 232 8.03 13.92 14.16
N TRP A 233 8.85 14.98 14.15
CA TRP A 233 9.92 15.12 13.15
C TRP A 233 11.05 14.12 13.37
N THR A 234 11.42 13.85 14.62
CA THR A 234 12.39 12.81 14.96
C THR A 234 11.87 11.43 14.57
N TYR A 235 10.58 11.18 14.78
CA TYR A 235 9.92 9.95 14.35
C TYR A 235 9.83 9.84 12.82
N ALA A 236 9.53 10.92 12.11
CA ALA A 236 9.54 10.96 10.66
C ALA A 236 10.94 10.69 10.10
N ALA A 237 12.00 11.20 10.73
CA ALA A 237 13.39 10.90 10.37
C ALA A 237 13.75 9.42 10.62
N PHE A 238 13.30 8.83 11.74
CA PHE A 238 13.42 7.39 11.99
C PHE A 238 12.78 6.58 10.87
N THR A 239 11.54 6.91 10.53
CA THR A 239 10.80 6.22 9.47
C THR A 239 11.47 6.40 8.12
N ALA A 240 11.96 7.59 7.79
CA ALA A 240 12.71 7.84 6.57
C ALA A 240 13.97 6.97 6.50
N ALA A 241 14.74 6.90 7.58
CA ALA A 241 15.96 6.09 7.64
C ALA A 241 15.65 4.59 7.43
N THR A 242 14.67 4.04 8.16
CA THR A 242 14.35 2.61 8.04
C THR A 242 13.76 2.27 6.67
N THR A 243 12.89 3.13 6.11
CA THR A 243 12.31 2.94 4.77
C THR A 243 13.37 3.03 3.67
N THR A 244 14.33 3.97 3.78
CA THR A 244 15.43 4.10 2.81
C THR A 244 16.32 2.85 2.78
N GLY A 245 16.49 2.15 3.90
CA GLY A 245 17.24 0.90 3.94
C GLY A 245 16.47 -0.33 3.45
N LEU A 246 15.14 -0.25 3.38
CA LEU A 246 14.33 -1.39 2.94
C LEU A 246 14.28 -1.45 1.42
N ALA A 247 14.82 -2.54 0.85
CA ALA A 247 14.75 -2.80 -0.58
C ALA A 247 13.29 -2.90 -1.06
N THR A 248 13.00 -2.44 -2.27
CA THR A 248 11.71 -2.72 -2.89
C THR A 248 11.66 -4.18 -3.35
N PHE A 249 10.47 -4.79 -3.38
CA PHE A 249 10.33 -6.14 -3.93
C PHE A 249 10.79 -6.21 -5.39
N GLY A 250 10.69 -5.11 -6.13
CA GLY A 250 11.22 -5.02 -7.50
C GLY A 250 12.71 -5.35 -7.58
N VAL A 251 13.53 -4.82 -6.68
CA VAL A 251 14.98 -5.12 -6.65
C VAL A 251 15.26 -6.53 -6.13
N LEU A 252 14.49 -7.00 -5.13
CA LEU A 252 14.60 -8.38 -4.64
C LEU A 252 14.27 -9.39 -5.74
N SER A 253 13.16 -9.20 -6.44
CA SER A 253 12.73 -10.09 -7.52
C SER A 253 13.66 -10.01 -8.75
N TYR A 254 14.22 -8.83 -9.02
CA TYR A 254 15.29 -8.66 -10.00
C TYR A 254 16.49 -9.56 -9.67
N HIS A 255 16.99 -9.52 -8.42
CA HIS A 255 18.09 -10.36 -7.98
C HIS A 255 17.82 -11.85 -8.16
N LEU A 256 16.63 -12.30 -7.77
CA LEU A 256 16.24 -13.72 -7.86
C LEU A 256 16.27 -14.26 -9.30
N VAL A 257 15.86 -13.44 -10.27
CA VAL A 257 15.85 -13.85 -11.69
C VAL A 257 17.22 -13.62 -12.34
N GLU A 258 17.88 -12.50 -12.09
CA GLU A 258 19.20 -12.18 -12.66
C GLU A 258 20.27 -13.20 -12.25
N ARG A 259 20.21 -13.65 -10.97
CA ARG A 259 21.09 -14.72 -10.46
C ARG A 259 20.59 -16.13 -10.74
N GLN A 260 19.51 -16.27 -11.50
CA GLN A 260 18.88 -17.57 -11.83
C GLN A 260 18.54 -18.44 -10.61
N LEU A 261 18.25 -17.79 -9.46
CA LEU A 261 17.88 -18.47 -8.23
C LEU A 261 16.44 -19.01 -8.30
N LEU A 262 15.53 -18.27 -8.95
CA LEU A 262 14.14 -18.68 -9.20
C LEU A 262 13.76 -18.41 -10.65
N SER A 263 12.93 -19.28 -11.24
CA SER A 263 12.30 -18.97 -12.50
C SER A 263 11.23 -17.89 -12.36
N ALA A 264 10.92 -17.18 -13.46
CA ALA A 264 9.94 -16.11 -13.49
C ALA A 264 8.58 -16.49 -12.88
N ALA A 265 8.14 -17.75 -13.05
CA ALA A 265 6.88 -18.24 -12.51
C ALA A 265 6.87 -18.43 -10.99
N TRP A 266 8.04 -18.68 -10.36
CA TRP A 266 8.12 -18.83 -8.91
C TRP A 266 8.20 -17.50 -8.14
N VAL A 267 8.60 -16.41 -8.81
CA VAL A 267 8.70 -15.08 -8.18
C VAL A 267 7.35 -14.58 -7.65
N PRO A 268 6.24 -14.64 -8.41
CA PRO A 268 4.94 -14.26 -7.88
C PRO A 268 4.44 -15.18 -6.75
N VAL A 269 4.82 -16.47 -6.76
CA VAL A 269 4.51 -17.39 -5.65
C VAL A 269 5.21 -16.93 -4.37
N LEU A 270 6.50 -16.57 -4.47
CA LEU A 270 7.25 -16.03 -3.34
C LEU A 270 6.67 -14.69 -2.88
N TYR A 271 6.22 -13.84 -3.82
CA TYR A 271 5.54 -12.60 -3.47
C TYR A 271 4.25 -12.85 -2.68
N ALA A 272 3.41 -13.78 -3.14
CA ALA A 272 2.19 -14.17 -2.41
C ALA A 272 2.52 -14.70 -1.00
N ALA A 273 3.57 -15.52 -0.87
CA ALA A 273 4.02 -16.00 0.42
C ALA A 273 4.51 -14.85 1.32
N ALA A 274 5.24 -13.87 0.75
CA ALA A 274 5.67 -12.68 1.48
C ALA A 274 4.48 -11.81 1.93
N MET A 275 3.42 -11.67 1.11
CA MET A 275 2.19 -10.97 1.49
C MET A 275 1.41 -11.72 2.59
N ALA A 276 1.42 -13.05 2.59
CA ALA A 276 0.87 -13.82 3.70
C ALA A 276 1.63 -13.58 5.02
N VAL A 277 2.96 -13.52 4.97
CA VAL A 277 3.81 -13.17 6.12
C VAL A 277 3.57 -11.73 6.55
N ASP A 278 3.40 -10.79 5.62
CA ASP A 278 3.04 -9.40 5.85
C ASP A 278 1.75 -9.29 6.68
N ALA A 279 0.67 -9.94 6.23
CA ALA A 279 -0.62 -9.94 6.92
C ALA A 279 -0.50 -10.50 8.36
N VAL A 280 0.22 -11.61 8.55
CA VAL A 280 0.45 -12.19 9.88
C VAL A 280 1.27 -11.25 10.75
N ALA A 281 2.34 -10.65 10.21
CA ALA A 281 3.19 -9.71 10.92
C ALA A 281 2.44 -8.43 11.31
N ALA A 282 1.59 -7.90 10.41
CA ALA A 282 0.75 -6.74 10.70
C ALA A 282 -0.19 -6.98 11.88
N LEU A 283 -0.89 -8.12 11.89
CA LEU A 283 -1.79 -8.50 12.99
C LEU A 283 -1.04 -8.72 14.31
N ALA A 284 0.08 -9.47 14.27
CA ALA A 284 0.88 -9.77 15.45
C ALA A 284 1.49 -8.49 16.04
N THR A 285 2.03 -7.62 15.20
CA THR A 285 2.68 -6.39 15.66
C THR A 285 1.69 -5.31 16.06
N GLY A 286 0.50 -5.24 15.47
CA GLY A 286 -0.58 -4.40 15.94
C GLY A 286 -0.98 -4.75 17.37
N TRP A 287 -1.20 -6.04 17.65
CA TRP A 287 -1.48 -6.53 19.01
C TRP A 287 -0.30 -6.29 20.00
N LEU A 288 0.93 -6.46 19.51
CA LEU A 288 2.12 -6.22 20.32
C LEU A 288 2.30 -4.72 20.63
N TYR A 289 1.95 -3.86 19.67
CA TYR A 289 1.97 -2.41 19.81
C TYR A 289 1.00 -1.93 20.90
N ASP A 290 -0.21 -2.50 20.94
CA ASP A 290 -1.19 -2.16 21.98
C ASP A 290 -0.68 -2.49 23.40
N ARG A 291 0.22 -3.48 23.53
CA ARG A 291 0.80 -3.89 24.83
C ARG A 291 2.11 -3.20 25.19
N HIS A 292 2.98 -2.97 24.21
CA HIS A 292 4.35 -2.51 24.41
C HIS A 292 4.63 -1.13 23.82
N GLY A 293 3.64 -0.55 23.12
CA GLY A 293 3.75 0.75 22.46
C GLY A 293 4.86 0.78 21.40
N PRO A 294 5.48 1.97 21.17
CA PRO A 294 6.48 2.17 20.12
C PRO A 294 7.77 1.33 20.25
N ARG A 295 7.92 0.55 21.34
CA ARG A 295 9.07 -0.37 21.49
C ARG A 295 9.12 -1.44 20.39
N VAL A 296 7.96 -1.83 19.88
CA VAL A 296 7.83 -2.82 18.79
C VAL A 296 8.55 -2.36 17.52
N LEU A 297 8.66 -1.04 17.31
CA LEU A 297 9.33 -0.46 16.15
C LEU A 297 10.84 -0.77 16.05
N ILE A 298 11.47 -1.21 17.14
CA ILE A 298 12.86 -1.69 17.11
C ILE A 298 13.02 -2.88 16.14
N ALA A 299 11.95 -3.66 15.95
CA ALA A 299 11.97 -4.77 15.00
C ALA A 299 12.25 -4.32 13.55
N LEU A 300 11.80 -3.12 13.14
CA LEU A 300 11.97 -2.65 11.75
C LEU A 300 13.44 -2.53 11.32
N PRO A 301 14.33 -1.80 12.02
CA PRO A 301 15.74 -1.74 11.65
C PRO A 301 16.43 -3.11 11.66
N VAL A 302 16.06 -3.98 12.59
CA VAL A 302 16.62 -5.34 12.70
C VAL A 302 16.20 -6.18 11.50
N LEU A 303 14.90 -6.21 11.18
CA LEU A 303 14.37 -6.94 10.04
C LEU A 303 14.93 -6.38 8.72
N THR A 304 14.97 -5.06 8.55
CA THR A 304 15.53 -4.42 7.35
C THR A 304 16.98 -4.80 7.12
N THR A 305 17.79 -4.85 8.19
CA THR A 305 19.17 -5.36 8.12
C THR A 305 19.19 -6.82 7.70
N GLY A 306 18.32 -7.66 8.29
CA GLY A 306 18.19 -9.06 7.93
C GLY A 306 17.78 -9.26 6.47
N VAL A 307 16.86 -8.44 5.96
CA VAL A 307 16.42 -8.49 4.55
C VAL A 307 17.62 -8.35 3.60
N VAL A 308 18.42 -7.29 3.74
CA VAL A 308 19.52 -7.07 2.80
C VAL A 308 20.66 -8.09 2.98
N ALA A 309 20.87 -8.60 4.18
CA ALA A 309 21.89 -9.62 4.45
C ALA A 309 21.50 -10.99 3.88
N LEU A 310 20.21 -11.33 3.86
CA LEU A 310 19.74 -12.65 3.43
C LEU A 310 19.24 -12.67 1.99
N ALA A 311 18.50 -11.62 1.54
CA ALA A 311 17.83 -11.65 0.25
C ALA A 311 18.79 -11.52 -0.94
N PHE A 312 19.95 -10.89 -0.77
CA PHE A 312 20.95 -10.70 -1.83
C PHE A 312 22.08 -11.74 -1.82
N THR A 313 21.78 -12.96 -1.36
CA THR A 313 22.70 -14.10 -1.38
C THR A 313 22.44 -14.99 -2.61
N ASP A 314 23.47 -15.73 -3.04
CA ASP A 314 23.36 -16.68 -4.15
C ASP A 314 22.78 -18.05 -3.71
N THR A 315 22.31 -18.18 -2.47
CA THR A 315 21.70 -19.41 -1.94
C THR A 315 20.17 -19.27 -1.93
N VAL A 316 19.48 -20.07 -2.74
CA VAL A 316 18.01 -19.99 -2.94
C VAL A 316 17.22 -19.93 -1.62
N GLY A 317 17.47 -20.88 -0.72
CA GLY A 317 16.74 -20.94 0.57
C GLY A 317 16.96 -19.71 1.44
N VAL A 318 18.17 -19.14 1.44
CA VAL A 318 18.51 -17.94 2.20
C VAL A 318 17.87 -16.69 1.57
N ALA A 319 17.92 -16.58 0.24
CA ALA A 319 17.29 -15.47 -0.49
C ALA A 319 15.74 -15.48 -0.33
N VAL A 320 15.14 -16.67 -0.35
CA VAL A 320 13.71 -16.87 -0.06
C VAL A 320 13.39 -16.42 1.37
N ALA A 321 14.17 -16.84 2.37
CA ALA A 321 13.99 -16.41 3.76
C ALA A 321 14.11 -14.89 3.91
N GLY A 322 15.08 -14.25 3.23
CA GLY A 322 15.22 -12.80 3.18
C GLY A 322 14.00 -12.09 2.57
N SER A 323 13.41 -12.68 1.52
CA SER A 323 12.20 -12.15 0.87
C SER A 323 10.96 -12.29 1.76
N LEU A 324 10.84 -13.38 2.52
CA LEU A 324 9.76 -13.54 3.52
C LEU A 324 9.94 -12.55 4.69
N LEU A 325 11.18 -12.31 5.09
CA LEU A 325 11.51 -11.31 6.11
C LEU A 325 11.15 -9.88 5.64
N TRP A 326 11.28 -9.61 4.32
CA TRP A 326 10.79 -8.38 3.71
C TRP A 326 9.28 -8.23 3.90
N GLY A 327 8.48 -9.29 3.66
CA GLY A 327 7.05 -9.29 3.95
C GLY A 327 6.76 -8.92 5.41
N ALA A 328 7.47 -9.53 6.37
CA ALA A 328 7.31 -9.19 7.80
C ALA A 328 7.63 -7.71 8.09
N ALA A 329 8.69 -7.16 7.49
CA ALA A 329 9.02 -5.74 7.65
C ALA A 329 7.93 -4.82 7.08
N MET A 330 7.34 -5.18 5.92
CA MET A 330 6.22 -4.44 5.33
C MET A 330 5.00 -4.43 6.25
N GLY A 331 4.58 -5.58 6.79
CA GLY A 331 3.44 -5.68 7.71
C GLY A 331 3.60 -4.85 8.98
N ILE A 332 4.83 -4.80 9.53
CA ILE A 332 5.12 -3.90 10.66
C ILE A 332 5.00 -2.43 10.23
N GLN A 333 5.52 -2.06 9.06
CA GLN A 333 5.41 -0.67 8.57
C GLN A 333 3.95 -0.25 8.39
N GLU A 334 3.13 -1.08 7.78
CA GLU A 334 1.75 -0.74 7.47
C GLU A 334 0.87 -0.63 8.71
N SER A 335 1.07 -1.50 9.69
CA SER A 335 0.27 -1.54 10.91
C SER A 335 0.68 -0.50 11.95
N THR A 336 1.99 -0.34 12.21
CA THR A 336 2.46 0.39 13.41
C THR A 336 2.91 1.82 13.14
N LEU A 337 3.41 2.13 11.92
CA LEU A 337 3.93 3.47 11.67
C LEU A 337 2.85 4.55 11.75
N ARG A 338 1.65 4.28 11.24
CA ARG A 338 0.53 5.22 11.30
C ARG A 338 -0.04 5.36 12.71
N ALA A 339 -0.08 4.26 13.48
CA ALA A 339 -0.54 4.28 14.87
C ALA A 339 0.32 5.23 15.71
N THR A 340 1.64 5.15 15.56
CA THR A 340 2.58 6.02 16.28
C THR A 340 2.40 7.51 15.92
N VAL A 341 2.08 7.85 14.67
CA VAL A 341 1.76 9.25 14.30
C VAL A 341 0.52 9.73 15.04
N ALA A 342 -0.51 8.88 15.18
CA ALA A 342 -1.72 9.23 15.95
C ALA A 342 -1.42 9.51 17.44
N ASP A 343 -0.46 8.77 18.02
CA ASP A 343 -0.05 8.93 19.43
C ASP A 343 0.80 10.19 19.67
N LEU A 344 1.55 10.62 18.65
CA LEU A 344 2.47 11.77 18.75
C LEU A 344 1.79 13.11 18.44
N VAL A 345 0.63 13.12 17.75
CA VAL A 345 0.04 14.34 17.21
C VAL A 345 -1.39 14.54 17.72
N PRO A 346 -1.73 15.75 18.21
CA PRO A 346 -3.08 16.10 18.63
C PRO A 346 -4.12 15.86 17.52
N SER A 347 -5.35 15.47 17.89
CA SER A 347 -6.43 15.07 16.97
C SER A 347 -6.67 16.08 15.84
N GLY A 348 -6.70 17.39 16.16
CA GLY A 348 -6.91 18.47 15.19
C GLY A 348 -5.82 18.66 14.13
N ARG A 349 -4.66 17.96 14.26
CA ARG A 349 -3.52 18.07 13.35
C ARG A 349 -3.16 16.75 12.66
N ARG A 350 -3.84 15.67 12.99
CA ARG A 350 -3.52 14.34 12.47
C ARG A 350 -3.57 14.26 10.94
N ALA A 351 -4.53 14.93 10.30
CA ALA A 351 -4.64 14.92 8.83
C ALA A 351 -3.38 15.51 8.16
N THR A 352 -2.93 16.68 8.65
CA THR A 352 -1.68 17.31 8.15
C THR A 352 -0.46 16.44 8.43
N ALA A 353 -0.38 15.85 9.63
CA ALA A 353 0.73 14.97 10.01
C ALA A 353 0.78 13.72 9.14
N TYR A 354 -0.35 13.05 8.89
CA TYR A 354 -0.41 11.89 7.99
C TYR A 354 -0.01 12.23 6.55
N GLY A 355 -0.42 13.41 6.05
CA GLY A 355 -0.01 13.86 4.74
C GLY A 355 1.50 14.07 4.63
N LEU A 356 2.09 14.83 5.56
CA LEU A 356 3.54 15.06 5.60
C LEU A 356 4.30 13.73 5.80
N PHE A 357 3.82 12.88 6.70
CA PHE A 357 4.41 11.56 6.94
C PHE A 357 4.42 10.69 5.67
N ALA A 358 3.32 10.65 4.93
CA ALA A 358 3.24 9.93 3.65
C ALA A 358 4.23 10.49 2.63
N GLY A 359 4.39 11.82 2.57
CA GLY A 359 5.39 12.46 1.72
C GLY A 359 6.82 12.06 2.09
N VAL A 360 7.14 12.01 3.40
CA VAL A 360 8.45 11.57 3.91
C VAL A 360 8.71 10.10 3.54
N VAL A 361 7.73 9.22 3.76
CA VAL A 361 7.85 7.79 3.41
C VAL A 361 8.02 7.62 1.89
N GLY A 362 7.27 8.37 1.07
CA GLY A 362 7.40 8.33 -0.38
C GLY A 362 8.80 8.75 -0.86
N ALA A 363 9.31 9.88 -0.35
CA ALA A 363 10.67 10.34 -0.66
C ALA A 363 11.74 9.34 -0.22
N ALA A 364 11.57 8.74 0.97
CA ALA A 364 12.47 7.70 1.48
C ALA A 364 12.43 6.43 0.63
N SER A 365 11.26 6.04 0.11
CA SER A 365 11.11 4.88 -0.79
C SER A 365 11.85 5.11 -2.12
N LEU A 366 11.77 6.33 -2.68
CA LEU A 366 12.54 6.69 -3.88
C LEU A 366 14.04 6.66 -3.60
N ALA A 367 14.48 7.29 -2.51
CA ALA A 367 15.88 7.29 -2.11
C ALA A 367 16.41 5.87 -1.86
N GLY A 368 15.62 5.03 -1.20
CA GLY A 368 15.91 3.62 -0.92
C GLY A 368 16.01 2.79 -2.20
N GLY A 369 15.07 2.94 -3.11
CA GLY A 369 15.11 2.26 -4.41
C GLY A 369 16.36 2.62 -5.21
N ALA A 370 16.71 3.92 -5.28
CA ALA A 370 17.91 4.39 -5.95
C ALA A 370 19.20 3.89 -5.25
N LEU A 371 19.24 3.95 -3.91
CA LEU A 371 20.39 3.51 -3.11
C LEU A 371 20.62 2.00 -3.26
N VAL A 372 19.59 1.20 -3.00
CA VAL A 372 19.69 -0.26 -3.04
C VAL A 372 19.99 -0.73 -4.46
N GLY A 373 19.25 -0.22 -5.47
CA GLY A 373 19.48 -0.58 -6.87
C GLY A 373 20.86 -0.15 -7.40
N GLY A 374 21.33 1.04 -6.99
CA GLY A 374 22.66 1.54 -7.39
C GLY A 374 23.81 0.77 -6.75
N LEU A 375 23.72 0.50 -5.44
CA LEU A 375 24.74 -0.27 -4.73
C LEU A 375 24.73 -1.75 -5.12
N TYR A 376 23.58 -2.32 -5.44
CA TYR A 376 23.46 -3.69 -5.94
C TYR A 376 24.33 -3.91 -7.19
N GLY A 377 24.26 -2.98 -8.15
CA GLY A 377 25.06 -3.07 -9.39
C GLY A 377 26.57 -2.90 -9.18
N SER A 378 27.00 -2.29 -8.07
CA SER A 378 28.42 -2.02 -7.78
C SER A 378 29.02 -3.01 -6.79
N SER A 379 28.37 -3.22 -5.63
CA SER A 379 28.91 -4.08 -4.57
C SER A 379 27.84 -4.46 -3.54
N ILE A 380 27.47 -5.73 -3.47
CA ILE A 380 26.54 -6.24 -2.44
C ILE A 380 27.09 -6.04 -1.03
N PRO A 381 28.39 -6.27 -0.72
CA PRO A 381 28.93 -5.94 0.60
C PRO A 381 28.81 -4.46 0.96
N ALA A 382 29.02 -3.54 0.00
CA ALA A 382 28.84 -2.11 0.24
C ALA A 382 27.36 -1.77 0.49
N LEU A 383 26.43 -2.39 -0.25
CA LEU A 383 24.99 -2.26 -0.02
C LEU A 383 24.64 -2.65 1.42
N ILE A 384 25.05 -3.84 1.87
CA ILE A 384 24.80 -4.33 3.23
C ILE A 384 25.38 -3.35 4.26
N THR A 385 26.63 -2.92 4.10
CA THR A 385 27.30 -2.01 5.03
C THR A 385 26.57 -0.67 5.16
N VAL A 386 26.19 -0.07 4.03
CA VAL A 386 25.47 1.21 4.02
C VAL A 386 24.11 1.07 4.65
N VAL A 387 23.35 0.01 4.33
CA VAL A 387 22.04 -0.21 4.93
C VAL A 387 22.16 -0.45 6.43
N VAL A 388 23.12 -1.27 6.90
CA VAL A 388 23.38 -1.47 8.34
C VAL A 388 23.65 -0.14 9.02
N ALA A 389 24.50 0.72 8.45
CA ALA A 389 24.79 2.04 9.02
C ALA A 389 23.52 2.92 9.12
N ILE A 390 22.67 2.91 8.09
CA ILE A 390 21.39 3.62 8.10
C ILE A 390 20.46 3.06 9.17
N GLN A 391 20.39 1.73 9.35
CA GLN A 391 19.54 1.12 10.37
C GLN A 391 20.06 1.37 11.80
N LEU A 392 21.36 1.45 12.01
CA LEU A 392 21.93 1.90 13.29
C LEU A 392 21.54 3.35 13.60
N LEU A 393 21.61 4.25 12.59
CA LEU A 393 21.08 5.61 12.74
C LEU A 393 19.58 5.61 13.06
N ALA A 394 18.80 4.78 12.41
CA ALA A 394 17.36 4.64 12.70
C ALA A 394 17.12 4.24 14.17
N LEU A 395 17.90 3.29 14.73
CA LEU A 395 17.80 2.91 16.14
C LEU A 395 18.12 4.08 17.08
N VAL A 396 19.14 4.89 16.76
CA VAL A 396 19.47 6.09 17.53
C VAL A 396 18.33 7.11 17.50
N LEU A 397 17.74 7.34 16.30
CA LEU A 397 16.59 8.25 16.17
C LEU A 397 15.37 7.74 16.96
N LEU A 398 15.11 6.42 16.92
CA LEU A 398 14.02 5.83 17.70
C LEU A 398 14.24 5.99 19.21
N ALA A 399 15.47 5.83 19.68
CA ALA A 399 15.82 6.06 21.07
C ALA A 399 15.61 7.54 21.46
N ALA A 400 15.94 8.48 20.59
CA ALA A 400 15.72 9.92 20.82
C ALA A 400 14.23 10.27 20.91
N VAL A 401 13.35 9.68 20.11
CA VAL A 401 11.88 9.86 20.23
C VAL A 401 11.37 9.47 21.61
N ARG A 402 11.98 8.45 22.22
CA ARG A 402 11.55 7.92 23.52
C ARG A 402 12.02 8.75 24.72
N HIS A 403 13.06 9.56 24.55
CA HIS A 403 13.67 10.37 25.60
C HIS A 403 13.25 11.86 25.51
N ASP A 404 12.29 12.21 24.63
CA ASP A 404 11.81 13.58 24.52
C ASP A 404 10.97 13.91 25.79
N PRO A 405 11.41 14.88 26.64
CA PRO A 405 10.75 15.21 27.91
C PRO A 405 9.41 15.96 27.74
N GLY A 406 8.96 16.12 26.51
CA GLY A 406 7.67 16.77 26.19
C GLY A 406 6.44 15.84 26.24
N ARG A 407 6.57 14.64 26.83
CA ARG A 407 5.45 13.70 27.08
C ARG A 407 4.92 13.82 28.48
#